data_b297ccb4a47d322c71e42297441380be
#
_entry.id   b297ccb4a47d322c71e42297441380be
#
_cell.length_a   1.000
_cell.length_b   1.000
_cell.length_c   1.000
_cell.angle_alpha   90.00
_cell.angle_beta   90.00
_cell.angle_gamma   90.00
#
_symmetry.space_group_name_H-M   'P 1'
#
loop_
_entity.id
_entity.type
_entity.pdbx_description
1 polymer ?
#
loop_
_entity_poly.entity_id
_entity_poly.type
_entity_poly.pdbx_seq_one_letter_code
_entity_poly.pdbx_strand_id
1 'polypeptide(L)'
;MLATAIAITLASGLSPSTAPANAQPAAAPAVGVTVQRVVWLTDRRVALWINSPSMATPIQVQLLLARDWNTRPEARFPALFMLDGLRATDEESGWTHDAGAVDFFADKNVTVVLPVGGQSSFYSDWLQPDNGRNYKWETFLTKELPPLLESQWRTTDVRGMEGISMGGTAAMFLAGRNPNFARYAASYSGVLTTTTLGMPQAIEYAMHDAGGFDSAAMWGPPGGPEWESHDPYALADKLKGVSLYISSGNGSIGPFDQASGIPGVSTNYAGMGLEILSRLTSQNFVTKLGKLSIPAQVNYRPSGTHSWPYWDFEMRQSWPQAAAALGVDPNKPACQTGGSIAALASGNGWLGECLTGEYQVASGIAQDFKGGRVFYSQADGAHAVGGMIGGGYQAALGQGGALGLPTDDERGLPDGRGRMQAFQNGLLYWTPRTGAQVVRAAILDEWGRQGFERGPAGYPTGPETKVPTKDGVVQSFENGPFYYSAKTGVHYVQGMILGKYAELGYENSQLGFPTADEAPSKDLGRYSKFEGGNIYWSPLSGAWPVRSGPIMDMWSVVGYENGRLGYPTSDEFAVPGGIQQNFQTGFITVRDGKPEVHGI
;
A
#
# COMPACT_ATOMS: atom_id res chain seq x y z
N MET A 1 60.30 -64.20 -7.64
CA MET A 1 59.82 -63.83 -6.34
C MET A 1 58.79 -62.70 -6.57
N LEU A 2 57.51 -63.05 -6.37
CA LEU A 2 56.39 -62.13 -6.59
C LEU A 2 56.29 -61.11 -5.43
N ALA A 3 56.14 -59.89 -5.73
CA ALA A 3 55.74 -58.81 -4.79
C ALA A 3 54.29 -58.41 -5.13
N THR A 4 53.40 -58.70 -4.20
CA THR A 4 51.95 -58.40 -4.29
C THR A 4 51.72 -56.95 -3.81
N ALA A 5 51.20 -56.08 -4.68
CA ALA A 5 50.77 -54.74 -4.32
C ALA A 5 49.32 -54.79 -3.87
N ILE A 6 49.04 -54.31 -2.62
CA ILE A 6 47.71 -54.14 -2.07
C ILE A 6 47.25 -52.73 -2.46
N ALA A 7 46.19 -52.66 -3.26
CA ALA A 7 45.52 -51.40 -3.55
C ALA A 7 44.45 -51.12 -2.47
N ILE A 8 44.60 -50.02 -1.73
CA ILE A 8 43.59 -49.51 -0.79
C ILE A 8 42.67 -48.59 -1.57
N THR A 9 41.44 -48.98 -1.78
CA THR A 9 40.36 -48.17 -2.33
C THR A 9 39.76 -47.32 -1.21
N LEU A 10 40.00 -46.03 -1.24
CA LEU A 10 39.29 -45.06 -0.43
C LEU A 10 37.90 -44.82 -1.06
N ALA A 11 36.86 -45.35 -0.42
CA ALA A 11 35.48 -45.03 -0.74
C ALA A 11 35.14 -43.62 -0.16
N SER A 12 35.14 -42.62 -1.00
CA SER A 12 34.59 -41.30 -0.68
C SER A 12 33.06 -41.40 -0.66
N GLY A 13 32.47 -41.39 0.54
CA GLY A 13 31.04 -41.29 0.74
C GLY A 13 30.52 -39.92 0.28
N LEU A 14 29.91 -39.86 -0.88
CA LEU A 14 29.07 -38.76 -1.30
C LEU A 14 27.71 -38.91 -0.61
N SER A 15 27.45 -38.07 0.39
CA SER A 15 26.09 -37.87 0.91
C SER A 15 25.19 -37.34 -0.20
N PRO A 16 23.98 -37.87 -0.38
CA PRO A 16 23.07 -37.30 -1.36
C PRO A 16 22.67 -35.88 -0.92
N SER A 17 23.05 -34.89 -1.75
CA SER A 17 22.51 -33.55 -1.69
C SER A 17 20.99 -33.65 -1.91
N THR A 18 20.21 -33.38 -0.87
CA THR A 18 18.77 -33.15 -1.02
C THR A 18 18.58 -31.93 -1.88
N ALA A 19 18.17 -32.12 -3.13
CA ALA A 19 17.69 -31.05 -3.98
C ALA A 19 16.58 -30.28 -3.26
N PRO A 20 16.54 -28.93 -3.35
CA PRO A 20 15.43 -28.18 -2.79
C PRO A 20 14.14 -28.67 -3.44
N ALA A 21 13.13 -28.95 -2.61
CA ALA A 21 11.80 -29.31 -3.06
C ALA A 21 11.34 -28.31 -4.14
N ASN A 22 10.91 -28.81 -5.28
CA ASN A 22 10.37 -28.04 -6.37
C ASN A 22 9.35 -27.04 -5.83
N ALA A 23 9.65 -25.74 -5.92
CA ALA A 23 8.70 -24.70 -5.64
C ALA A 23 7.54 -24.88 -6.63
N GLN A 24 6.37 -25.19 -6.12
CA GLN A 24 5.15 -25.26 -6.92
C GLN A 24 4.92 -23.88 -7.56
N PRO A 25 4.63 -23.77 -8.86
CA PRO A 25 4.37 -22.48 -9.47
C PRO A 25 3.23 -21.77 -8.74
N ALA A 26 3.39 -20.47 -8.49
CA ALA A 26 2.36 -19.66 -7.85
C ALA A 26 1.04 -19.76 -8.63
N ALA A 27 -0.06 -19.94 -7.92
CA ALA A 27 -1.39 -19.95 -8.54
C ALA A 27 -1.64 -18.62 -9.25
N ALA A 28 -2.26 -18.67 -10.44
CA ALA A 28 -2.67 -17.44 -11.12
C ALA A 28 -3.77 -16.74 -10.31
N PRO A 29 -3.79 -15.39 -10.27
CA PRO A 29 -4.87 -14.64 -9.63
C PRO A 29 -6.23 -15.06 -10.20
N ALA A 30 -7.27 -15.06 -9.35
CA ALA A 30 -8.64 -15.27 -9.81
C ALA A 30 -9.03 -14.19 -10.82
N VAL A 31 -9.86 -14.55 -11.80
CA VAL A 31 -10.27 -13.63 -12.86
C VAL A 31 -10.94 -12.39 -12.26
N GLY A 32 -10.42 -11.20 -12.60
CA GLY A 32 -10.93 -9.91 -12.13
C GLY A 32 -10.33 -9.40 -10.82
N VAL A 33 -9.52 -10.21 -10.09
CA VAL A 33 -8.80 -9.75 -8.89
C VAL A 33 -7.55 -9.01 -9.32
N THR A 34 -7.47 -7.72 -9.01
CA THR A 34 -6.33 -6.86 -9.40
C THR A 34 -5.97 -5.88 -8.29
N VAL A 35 -4.71 -5.50 -8.23
CA VAL A 35 -4.29 -4.39 -7.36
C VAL A 35 -4.62 -3.08 -8.08
N GLN A 36 -5.52 -2.29 -7.51
CA GLN A 36 -5.89 -0.96 -8.01
C GLN A 36 -4.87 0.10 -7.63
N ARG A 37 -4.36 0.04 -6.41
CA ARG A 37 -3.44 1.03 -5.86
C ARG A 37 -2.47 0.38 -4.87
N VAL A 38 -1.23 0.83 -4.89
CA VAL A 38 -0.16 0.45 -3.95
C VAL A 38 0.36 1.71 -3.28
N VAL A 39 0.42 1.72 -1.95
CA VAL A 39 1.02 2.80 -1.17
C VAL A 39 2.04 2.21 -0.21
N TRP A 40 3.30 2.49 -0.43
CA TRP A 40 4.36 2.12 0.49
C TRP A 40 4.38 3.09 1.67
N LEU A 41 4.16 2.58 2.86
CA LEU A 41 4.17 3.33 4.13
C LEU A 41 5.56 3.39 4.75
N THR A 42 6.34 2.32 4.57
CA THR A 42 7.77 2.24 4.86
C THR A 42 8.43 1.34 3.80
N ASP A 43 9.71 1.08 3.92
CA ASP A 43 10.43 0.13 3.07
C ASP A 43 9.95 -1.33 3.18
N ARG A 44 9.16 -1.67 4.23
CA ARG A 44 8.58 -3.01 4.47
C ARG A 44 7.13 -3.01 4.94
N ARG A 45 6.44 -1.87 4.95
CA ARG A 45 5.00 -1.77 5.19
C ARG A 45 4.32 -1.18 3.97
N VAL A 46 3.34 -1.88 3.42
CA VAL A 46 2.62 -1.46 2.20
C VAL A 46 1.11 -1.64 2.36
N ALA A 47 0.36 -0.68 1.85
CA ALA A 47 -1.10 -0.76 1.75
C ALA A 47 -1.49 -1.00 0.28
N LEU A 48 -2.33 -2.01 0.07
CA LEU A 48 -2.85 -2.42 -1.23
C LEU A 48 -4.36 -2.18 -1.25
N TRP A 49 -4.88 -1.59 -2.31
CA TRP A 49 -6.30 -1.59 -2.61
C TRP A 49 -6.55 -2.60 -3.71
N ILE A 50 -7.30 -3.64 -3.38
CA ILE A 50 -7.51 -4.80 -4.24
C ILE A 50 -8.95 -4.79 -4.72
N ASN A 51 -9.14 -4.72 -6.03
CA ASN A 51 -10.44 -4.94 -6.64
C ASN A 51 -10.85 -6.40 -6.38
N SER A 52 -11.95 -6.58 -5.69
CA SER A 52 -12.53 -7.87 -5.35
C SER A 52 -13.85 -8.04 -6.09
N PRO A 53 -13.94 -9.01 -7.00
CA PRO A 53 -15.19 -9.33 -7.69
C PRO A 53 -16.33 -9.72 -6.73
N SER A 54 -16.00 -10.46 -5.66
CA SER A 54 -17.00 -10.89 -4.69
C SER A 54 -17.50 -9.76 -3.79
N MET A 55 -16.62 -8.84 -3.38
CA MET A 55 -16.96 -7.70 -2.53
C MET A 55 -17.56 -6.53 -3.31
N ALA A 56 -17.39 -6.50 -4.65
CA ALA A 56 -17.80 -5.43 -5.56
C ALA A 56 -17.25 -4.02 -5.23
N THR A 57 -16.27 -3.95 -4.33
CA THR A 57 -15.57 -2.73 -3.93
C THR A 57 -14.09 -3.03 -3.71
N PRO A 58 -13.19 -2.07 -3.90
CA PRO A 58 -11.79 -2.26 -3.54
C PRO A 58 -11.63 -2.46 -2.03
N ILE A 59 -10.90 -3.49 -1.64
CA ILE A 59 -10.59 -3.78 -0.24
C ILE A 59 -9.14 -3.39 0.05
N GLN A 60 -8.93 -2.64 1.12
CA GLN A 60 -7.58 -2.35 1.59
C GLN A 60 -7.01 -3.56 2.33
N VAL A 61 -5.79 -3.93 2.00
CA VAL A 61 -5.00 -4.92 2.72
C VAL A 61 -3.64 -4.32 3.00
N GLN A 62 -3.23 -4.28 4.26
CA GLN A 62 -1.87 -3.89 4.61
C GLN A 62 -1.00 -5.14 4.74
N LEU A 63 0.23 -5.04 4.28
CA LEU A 63 1.25 -6.09 4.44
C LEU A 63 2.38 -5.54 5.30
N LEU A 64 2.77 -6.31 6.33
CA LEU A 64 4.06 -6.17 6.98
C LEU A 64 4.97 -7.24 6.34
N LEU A 65 5.91 -6.80 5.53
CA LEU A 65 6.75 -7.69 4.75
C LEU A 65 7.82 -8.34 5.63
N ALA A 66 8.17 -9.57 5.31
CA ALA A 66 9.14 -10.36 6.05
C ALA A 66 10.47 -9.62 6.26
N ARG A 67 11.16 -9.89 7.36
CA ARG A 67 12.47 -9.30 7.70
C ARG A 67 13.45 -9.35 6.53
N ASP A 68 13.58 -10.51 5.89
CA ASP A 68 14.54 -10.74 4.81
C ASP A 68 14.01 -10.34 3.42
N TRP A 69 12.94 -9.57 3.34
CA TRP A 69 12.34 -9.13 2.07
C TRP A 69 13.35 -8.46 1.15
N ASN A 70 14.18 -7.58 1.68
CA ASN A 70 15.15 -6.81 0.91
C ASN A 70 16.46 -7.58 0.68
N THR A 71 16.90 -8.39 1.66
CA THR A 71 18.15 -9.14 1.58
C THR A 71 18.07 -10.40 0.73
N ARG A 72 16.86 -10.92 0.53
CA ARG A 72 16.60 -12.17 -0.22
C ARG A 72 15.50 -11.95 -1.27
N PRO A 73 15.77 -11.24 -2.38
CA PRO A 73 14.77 -10.83 -3.36
C PRO A 73 14.03 -12.00 -4.02
N GLU A 74 14.69 -13.17 -4.13
CA GLU A 74 14.08 -14.38 -4.72
C GLU A 74 13.35 -15.26 -3.69
N ALA A 75 13.47 -14.95 -2.40
CA ALA A 75 12.83 -15.76 -1.36
C ALA A 75 11.31 -15.48 -1.29
N ARG A 76 10.58 -16.54 -0.92
CA ARG A 76 9.16 -16.48 -0.60
C ARG A 76 8.96 -16.73 0.89
N PHE A 77 7.94 -16.14 1.46
CA PHE A 77 7.70 -16.16 2.90
C PHE A 77 6.29 -16.67 3.20
N PRO A 78 6.08 -17.41 4.31
CA PRO A 78 4.74 -17.77 4.73
C PRO A 78 3.91 -16.52 5.05
N ALA A 79 2.59 -16.65 5.03
CA ALA A 79 1.65 -15.57 5.32
C ALA A 79 0.91 -15.81 6.65
N LEU A 80 0.81 -14.78 7.47
CA LEU A 80 0.00 -14.77 8.69
C LEU A 80 -1.12 -13.74 8.54
N PHE A 81 -2.35 -14.20 8.42
CA PHE A 81 -3.53 -13.35 8.37
C PHE A 81 -3.96 -12.99 9.78
N MET A 82 -4.08 -11.70 10.07
CA MET A 82 -4.50 -11.21 11.38
C MET A 82 -5.80 -10.43 11.24
N LEU A 83 -6.85 -10.91 11.90
CA LEU A 83 -8.22 -10.44 11.76
C LEU A 83 -8.60 -9.55 12.95
N ASP A 84 -9.21 -8.41 12.65
CA ASP A 84 -9.66 -7.43 13.65
C ASP A 84 -10.94 -7.87 14.38
N GLY A 85 -11.31 -7.12 15.40
CA GLY A 85 -12.54 -7.32 16.16
C GLY A 85 -13.78 -6.70 15.50
N LEU A 86 -14.89 -6.73 16.22
CA LEU A 86 -16.22 -6.30 15.74
C LEU A 86 -16.26 -4.85 15.24
N ARG A 87 -15.43 -3.97 15.81
CA ARG A 87 -15.35 -2.54 15.49
C ARG A 87 -14.21 -2.20 14.52
N ALA A 88 -13.83 -3.13 13.66
CA ALA A 88 -12.85 -2.90 12.59
C ALA A 88 -13.23 -1.67 11.76
N THR A 89 -12.25 -0.82 11.45
CA THR A 89 -12.45 0.40 10.65
C THR A 89 -11.97 0.22 9.23
N ASP A 90 -12.43 1.07 8.31
CA ASP A 90 -12.01 1.03 6.90
C ASP A 90 -10.68 1.81 6.65
N GLU A 91 -10.14 2.48 7.68
CA GLU A 91 -8.95 3.31 7.57
C GLU A 91 -7.66 2.55 7.85
N GLU A 92 -7.65 1.79 8.95
CA GLU A 92 -6.45 1.08 9.42
C GLU A 92 -6.84 -0.14 10.27
N SER A 93 -5.99 -1.18 10.26
CA SER A 93 -6.15 -2.34 11.15
C SER A 93 -5.73 -1.98 12.58
N GLY A 94 -6.53 -2.39 13.57
CA GLY A 94 -6.22 -2.24 14.98
C GLY A 94 -4.90 -2.91 15.38
N TRP A 95 -4.45 -3.92 14.68
CA TRP A 95 -3.16 -4.56 14.91
C TRP A 95 -1.98 -3.61 14.73
N THR A 96 -2.11 -2.62 13.84
CA THR A 96 -1.07 -1.62 13.59
C THR A 96 -1.23 -0.35 14.43
N HIS A 97 -2.46 -0.04 14.86
CA HIS A 97 -2.79 1.16 15.60
C HIS A 97 -2.83 0.92 17.12
N ASP A 98 -3.50 -0.15 17.57
CA ASP A 98 -3.78 -0.42 18.99
C ASP A 98 -2.86 -1.49 19.59
N ALA A 99 -2.21 -2.31 18.74
CA ALA A 99 -1.22 -3.30 19.12
C ALA A 99 0.13 -2.99 18.47
N GLY A 100 1.19 -3.56 19.03
CA GLY A 100 2.55 -3.37 18.54
C GLY A 100 2.96 -4.30 17.39
N ALA A 101 2.05 -4.70 16.48
CA ALA A 101 2.33 -5.68 15.45
C ALA A 101 3.45 -5.26 14.49
N VAL A 102 3.49 -3.97 14.09
CA VAL A 102 4.53 -3.45 13.19
C VAL A 102 5.94 -3.66 13.78
N ASP A 103 6.11 -3.29 15.04
CA ASP A 103 7.39 -3.44 15.75
C ASP A 103 7.71 -4.90 16.07
N PHE A 104 6.69 -5.68 16.44
CA PHE A 104 6.85 -7.08 16.83
C PHE A 104 7.26 -7.96 15.64
N PHE A 105 6.64 -7.78 14.48
CA PHE A 105 6.94 -8.59 13.30
C PHE A 105 8.12 -8.07 12.47
N ALA A 106 8.71 -6.93 12.83
CA ALA A 106 9.81 -6.32 12.09
C ALA A 106 11.01 -7.26 11.90
N ASP A 107 11.31 -8.10 12.90
CA ASP A 107 12.46 -9.03 12.91
C ASP A 107 12.08 -10.48 12.53
N LYS A 108 10.89 -10.72 11.98
CA LYS A 108 10.38 -12.06 11.70
C LYS A 108 10.26 -12.34 10.19
N ASN A 109 10.56 -13.58 9.79
CA ASN A 109 10.49 -13.99 8.37
C ASN A 109 9.11 -14.50 7.98
N VAL A 110 8.08 -13.70 8.22
CA VAL A 110 6.69 -13.92 7.85
C VAL A 110 6.12 -12.65 7.21
N THR A 111 5.31 -12.79 6.19
CA THR A 111 4.49 -11.68 5.68
C THR A 111 3.18 -11.65 6.47
N VAL A 112 2.96 -10.59 7.24
CA VAL A 112 1.70 -10.38 7.94
C VAL A 112 0.70 -9.73 6.99
N VAL A 113 -0.51 -10.29 6.92
CA VAL A 113 -1.60 -9.84 6.06
C VAL A 113 -2.72 -9.29 6.93
N LEU A 114 -2.96 -8.00 6.82
CA LEU A 114 -3.90 -7.23 7.63
C LEU A 114 -5.04 -6.73 6.72
N PRO A 115 -6.15 -7.47 6.59
CA PRO A 115 -7.34 -6.95 5.93
C PRO A 115 -7.88 -5.76 6.72
N VAL A 116 -8.17 -4.64 6.04
CA VAL A 116 -8.70 -3.43 6.66
C VAL A 116 -10.18 -3.32 6.37
N GLY A 117 -10.98 -3.09 7.40
CA GLY A 117 -12.45 -3.08 7.30
C GLY A 117 -13.10 -4.36 7.83
N GLY A 118 -14.35 -4.55 7.46
CA GLY A 118 -15.14 -5.71 7.88
C GLY A 118 -15.82 -5.54 9.24
N GLN A 119 -16.20 -4.31 9.60
CA GLN A 119 -17.00 -4.06 10.80
C GLN A 119 -18.20 -5.00 10.87
N SER A 120 -18.37 -5.69 12.00
CA SER A 120 -19.45 -6.67 12.24
C SER A 120 -19.54 -7.84 11.25
N SER A 121 -18.54 -8.04 10.37
CA SER A 121 -18.62 -8.99 9.26
C SER A 121 -18.47 -10.46 9.65
N PHE A 122 -17.88 -10.74 10.81
CA PHE A 122 -17.36 -12.07 11.17
C PHE A 122 -16.47 -12.67 10.06
N TYR A 123 -15.96 -11.83 9.13
CA TYR A 123 -15.16 -12.27 7.99
C TYR A 123 -15.78 -13.42 7.20
N SER A 124 -17.12 -13.43 7.11
CA SER A 124 -17.93 -14.44 6.41
C SER A 124 -18.57 -13.89 5.13
N ASP A 125 -19.10 -14.79 4.32
CA ASP A 125 -19.91 -14.44 3.14
C ASP A 125 -21.36 -14.30 3.58
N TRP A 126 -21.84 -13.07 3.66
CA TRP A 126 -23.20 -12.79 4.10
C TRP A 126 -24.25 -13.26 3.08
N LEU A 127 -25.38 -13.76 3.57
CA LEU A 127 -26.49 -14.18 2.74
C LEU A 127 -27.11 -13.02 1.94
N GLN A 128 -27.19 -11.85 2.58
CA GLN A 128 -27.78 -10.65 1.98
C GLN A 128 -26.96 -9.40 2.34
N PRO A 129 -26.99 -8.38 1.47
CA PRO A 129 -26.44 -7.06 1.83
C PRO A 129 -27.21 -6.44 3.00
N ASP A 130 -26.50 -5.71 3.85
CA ASP A 130 -27.08 -4.96 4.96
C ASP A 130 -26.27 -3.70 5.24
N ASN A 131 -26.92 -2.64 5.70
CA ASN A 131 -26.34 -1.34 6.05
C ASN A 131 -25.31 -0.81 5.02
N GLY A 132 -25.64 -0.96 3.73
CA GLY A 132 -24.78 -0.51 2.61
C GLY A 132 -23.57 -1.40 2.34
N ARG A 133 -23.45 -2.55 3.00
CA ARG A 133 -22.35 -3.51 2.83
C ARG A 133 -22.84 -4.80 2.18
N ASN A 134 -22.04 -5.35 1.28
CA ASN A 134 -22.23 -6.69 0.71
C ASN A 134 -20.99 -7.52 1.02
N TYR A 135 -20.95 -8.09 2.22
CA TYR A 135 -19.77 -8.80 2.69
C TYR A 135 -19.63 -10.20 2.09
N LYS A 136 -18.47 -10.46 1.50
CA LYS A 136 -18.02 -11.77 0.96
C LYS A 136 -16.57 -12.03 1.41
N TRP A 137 -16.33 -11.83 2.70
CA TRP A 137 -14.99 -11.87 3.28
C TRP A 137 -14.35 -13.25 3.21
N GLU A 138 -15.11 -14.34 3.42
CA GLU A 138 -14.56 -15.70 3.32
C GLU A 138 -14.02 -15.95 1.90
N THR A 139 -14.81 -15.63 0.88
CA THR A 139 -14.37 -15.73 -0.52
C THR A 139 -13.15 -14.86 -0.79
N PHE A 140 -13.17 -13.60 -0.36
CA PHE A 140 -12.03 -12.70 -0.54
C PHE A 140 -10.76 -13.24 0.11
N LEU A 141 -10.82 -13.60 1.40
CA LEU A 141 -9.65 -14.02 2.18
C LEU A 141 -9.10 -15.38 1.77
N THR A 142 -9.94 -16.32 1.31
CA THR A 142 -9.52 -17.70 1.08
C THR A 142 -9.38 -18.07 -0.40
N LYS A 143 -9.99 -17.31 -1.32
CA LYS A 143 -10.00 -17.63 -2.75
C LYS A 143 -9.40 -16.53 -3.62
N GLU A 144 -9.68 -15.25 -3.32
CA GLU A 144 -9.26 -14.13 -4.16
C GLU A 144 -7.87 -13.59 -3.79
N LEU A 145 -7.66 -13.31 -2.52
CA LEU A 145 -6.43 -12.68 -2.02
C LEU A 145 -5.19 -13.58 -2.10
N PRO A 146 -5.21 -14.87 -1.72
CA PRO A 146 -4.00 -15.69 -1.65
C PRO A 146 -3.26 -15.82 -2.98
N PRO A 147 -3.89 -16.15 -4.13
CA PRO A 147 -3.17 -16.25 -5.41
C PRO A 147 -2.52 -14.93 -5.83
N LEU A 148 -3.14 -13.78 -5.51
CA LEU A 148 -2.56 -12.48 -5.77
C LEU A 148 -1.30 -12.24 -4.92
N LEU A 149 -1.35 -12.57 -3.61
CA LEU A 149 -0.19 -12.46 -2.73
C LEU A 149 0.94 -13.40 -3.15
N GLU A 150 0.63 -14.61 -3.56
CA GLU A 150 1.61 -15.57 -4.06
C GLU A 150 2.27 -15.10 -5.35
N SER A 151 1.49 -14.57 -6.29
CA SER A 151 2.04 -14.16 -7.60
C SER A 151 2.80 -12.84 -7.55
N GLN A 152 2.38 -11.88 -6.72
CA GLN A 152 2.90 -10.51 -6.74
C GLN A 152 3.67 -10.10 -5.48
N TRP A 153 3.42 -10.75 -4.33
CA TRP A 153 3.96 -10.37 -3.02
C TRP A 153 4.78 -11.46 -2.35
N ARG A 154 5.31 -12.40 -3.13
CA ARG A 154 6.25 -13.43 -2.70
C ARG A 154 5.82 -14.21 -1.45
N THR A 155 4.51 -14.43 -1.26
CA THR A 155 4.05 -15.36 -0.24
C THR A 155 4.11 -16.81 -0.74
N THR A 156 4.20 -17.77 0.20
CA THR A 156 4.01 -19.19 -0.08
C THR A 156 2.56 -19.60 0.16
N ASP A 157 2.23 -20.85 -0.11
CA ASP A 157 0.97 -21.49 0.26
C ASP A 157 0.91 -21.92 1.75
N VAL A 158 1.97 -21.69 2.51
CA VAL A 158 1.99 -21.90 3.96
C VAL A 158 1.38 -20.69 4.65
N ARG A 159 0.24 -20.89 5.33
CA ARG A 159 -0.55 -19.81 5.92
C ARG A 159 -0.94 -20.10 7.36
N GLY A 160 -1.04 -19.05 8.15
CA GLY A 160 -1.71 -19.03 9.45
C GLY A 160 -2.81 -17.99 9.46
N MET A 161 -3.76 -18.15 10.38
CA MET A 161 -4.80 -17.18 10.68
C MET A 161 -4.85 -16.95 12.18
N GLU A 162 -4.92 -15.69 12.60
CA GLU A 162 -5.18 -15.33 13.99
C GLU A 162 -6.10 -14.12 14.06
N GLY A 163 -6.76 -13.95 15.15
CA GLY A 163 -7.65 -12.80 15.30
C GLY A 163 -8.12 -12.60 16.72
N ILE A 164 -8.69 -11.43 16.94
CA ILE A 164 -9.27 -11.01 18.21
C ILE A 164 -10.79 -11.05 18.14
N SER A 165 -11.44 -11.38 19.27
CA SER A 165 -12.91 -11.24 19.39
C SER A 165 -13.64 -11.87 18.20
N MET A 166 -14.39 -11.08 17.42
CA MET A 166 -14.99 -11.48 16.14
C MET A 166 -13.99 -12.16 15.19
N GLY A 167 -12.80 -11.56 15.01
CA GLY A 167 -11.74 -12.13 14.17
C GLY A 167 -11.17 -13.43 14.73
N GLY A 168 -11.14 -13.60 16.06
CA GLY A 168 -10.75 -14.86 16.69
C GLY A 168 -11.76 -15.99 16.47
N THR A 169 -13.06 -15.66 16.44
CA THR A 169 -14.12 -16.58 16.01
C THR A 169 -13.93 -16.95 14.54
N ALA A 170 -13.70 -15.94 13.69
CA ALA A 170 -13.51 -16.12 12.26
C ALA A 170 -12.27 -16.97 11.93
N ALA A 171 -11.14 -16.75 12.57
CA ALA A 171 -9.92 -17.52 12.34
C ALA A 171 -10.16 -19.02 12.54
N MET A 172 -10.93 -19.41 13.55
CA MET A 172 -11.24 -20.80 13.85
C MET A 172 -12.22 -21.42 12.83
N PHE A 173 -13.34 -20.75 12.52
CA PHE A 173 -14.28 -21.37 11.57
C PHE A 173 -13.74 -21.32 10.11
N LEU A 174 -13.01 -20.28 9.70
CA LEU A 174 -12.40 -20.22 8.38
C LEU A 174 -11.39 -21.35 8.17
N ALA A 175 -10.57 -21.66 9.19
CA ALA A 175 -9.66 -22.80 9.15
C ALA A 175 -10.43 -24.13 9.05
N GLY A 176 -11.56 -24.28 9.73
CA GLY A 176 -12.40 -25.48 9.69
C GLY A 176 -13.17 -25.63 8.38
N ARG A 177 -13.69 -24.54 7.82
CA ARG A 177 -14.45 -24.53 6.55
C ARG A 177 -13.57 -24.68 5.31
N ASN A 178 -12.31 -24.28 5.41
CA ASN A 178 -11.35 -24.31 4.29
C ASN A 178 -10.18 -25.26 4.59
N PRO A 179 -10.37 -26.58 4.38
CA PRO A 179 -9.33 -27.58 4.66
C PRO A 179 -8.02 -27.25 3.95
N ASN A 180 -6.90 -27.42 4.66
CA ASN A 180 -5.53 -27.14 4.19
C ASN A 180 -5.22 -25.66 3.91
N PHE A 181 -6.15 -24.74 4.16
CA PHE A 181 -5.89 -23.31 3.98
C PHE A 181 -4.88 -22.80 5.00
N ALA A 182 -5.05 -23.12 6.27
CA ALA A 182 -4.20 -22.66 7.37
C ALA A 182 -3.53 -23.85 8.10
N ARG A 183 -2.24 -23.73 8.40
CA ARG A 183 -1.49 -24.65 9.27
C ARG A 183 -1.53 -24.24 10.72
N TYR A 184 -1.89 -23.00 11.00
CA TYR A 184 -2.01 -22.39 12.32
C TYR A 184 -3.30 -21.60 12.39
N ALA A 185 -4.03 -21.72 13.50
CA ALA A 185 -5.18 -20.88 13.80
C ALA A 185 -5.16 -20.45 15.28
N ALA A 186 -5.32 -19.14 15.53
CA ALA A 186 -5.37 -18.60 16.89
C ALA A 186 -6.60 -17.73 17.10
N SER A 187 -7.19 -17.89 18.30
CA SER A 187 -8.30 -17.07 18.78
C SER A 187 -7.94 -16.40 20.08
N TYR A 188 -7.89 -15.07 20.06
CA TYR A 188 -7.72 -14.26 21.28
C TYR A 188 -9.08 -13.68 21.64
N SER A 189 -9.65 -14.18 22.72
CA SER A 189 -10.96 -13.77 23.24
C SER A 189 -12.12 -13.90 22.22
N GLY A 190 -12.07 -14.90 21.33
CA GLY A 190 -13.16 -15.19 20.40
C GLY A 190 -14.33 -15.89 21.04
N VAL A 191 -15.51 -15.78 20.43
CA VAL A 191 -16.71 -16.57 20.76
C VAL A 191 -16.66 -17.87 19.97
N LEU A 192 -16.31 -18.99 20.64
CA LEU A 192 -16.01 -20.25 19.95
C LEU A 192 -17.17 -21.26 19.97
N THR A 193 -18.36 -20.83 20.45
CA THR A 193 -19.63 -21.55 20.32
C THR A 193 -20.73 -20.55 19.99
N THR A 194 -20.93 -20.25 18.72
CA THR A 194 -21.86 -19.20 18.26
C THR A 194 -23.32 -19.62 18.33
N THR A 195 -23.60 -20.94 18.36
CA THR A 195 -24.96 -21.51 18.37
C THR A 195 -25.49 -21.83 19.77
N THR A 196 -24.69 -21.64 20.83
CA THR A 196 -25.12 -21.86 22.22
C THR A 196 -26.27 -20.94 22.58
N LEU A 197 -27.22 -21.44 23.38
CA LEU A 197 -28.39 -20.70 23.81
C LEU A 197 -28.04 -19.32 24.35
N GLY A 198 -28.65 -18.27 23.78
CA GLY A 198 -28.43 -16.87 24.11
C GLY A 198 -27.26 -16.23 23.32
N MET A 199 -26.39 -17.01 22.69
CA MET A 199 -25.25 -16.47 21.97
C MET A 199 -25.63 -15.79 20.64
N PRO A 200 -26.56 -16.33 19.83
CA PRO A 200 -27.03 -15.61 18.63
C PRO A 200 -27.60 -14.22 18.96
N GLN A 201 -28.34 -14.09 20.08
CA GLN A 201 -28.89 -12.81 20.52
C GLN A 201 -27.80 -11.85 21.02
N ALA A 202 -26.77 -12.38 21.67
CA ALA A 202 -25.62 -11.58 22.10
C ALA A 202 -24.82 -11.06 20.90
N ILE A 203 -24.63 -11.88 19.87
CA ILE A 203 -23.98 -11.49 18.60
C ILE A 203 -24.83 -10.45 17.87
N GLU A 204 -26.13 -10.65 17.75
CA GLU A 204 -27.06 -9.69 17.17
C GLU A 204 -26.97 -8.33 17.86
N TYR A 205 -27.08 -8.32 19.18
CA TYR A 205 -26.94 -7.08 19.95
C TYR A 205 -25.60 -6.39 19.72
N ALA A 206 -24.49 -7.15 19.72
CA ALA A 206 -23.17 -6.60 19.52
C ALA A 206 -22.96 -6.03 18.11
N MET A 207 -23.48 -6.70 17.06
CA MET A 207 -23.44 -6.22 15.67
C MET A 207 -24.24 -4.95 15.48
N HIS A 208 -25.44 -4.90 16.08
CA HIS A 208 -26.28 -3.71 16.06
C HIS A 208 -25.61 -2.53 16.78
N ASP A 209 -25.05 -2.74 17.97
CA ASP A 209 -24.34 -1.73 18.75
C ASP A 209 -23.05 -1.24 18.05
N ALA A 210 -22.33 -2.13 17.37
CA ALA A 210 -21.09 -1.79 16.69
C ALA A 210 -21.29 -0.97 15.41
N GLY A 211 -22.38 -1.19 14.66
CA GLY A 211 -22.57 -0.53 13.37
C GLY A 211 -23.98 -0.62 12.79
N GLY A 212 -24.99 -1.01 13.58
CA GLY A 212 -26.38 -1.10 13.11
C GLY A 212 -26.66 -2.28 12.18
N PHE A 213 -25.87 -3.34 12.27
CA PHE A 213 -25.99 -4.52 11.41
C PHE A 213 -26.92 -5.58 11.99
N ASP A 214 -27.60 -6.34 11.11
CA ASP A 214 -28.50 -7.44 11.43
C ASP A 214 -27.80 -8.79 11.17
N SER A 215 -27.70 -9.63 12.21
CA SER A 215 -27.13 -10.97 12.11
C SER A 215 -27.93 -11.90 11.19
N ALA A 216 -29.22 -11.64 10.96
CA ALA A 216 -30.04 -12.40 10.02
C ALA A 216 -29.63 -12.14 8.55
N ALA A 217 -29.14 -10.94 8.24
CA ALA A 217 -28.53 -10.67 6.92
C ALA A 217 -27.23 -11.45 6.72
N MET A 218 -26.47 -11.67 7.81
CA MET A 218 -25.23 -12.42 7.80
C MET A 218 -25.48 -13.93 7.64
N TRP A 219 -26.15 -14.58 8.58
CA TRP A 219 -26.28 -16.03 8.68
C TRP A 219 -27.73 -16.54 8.75
N GLY A 220 -28.71 -15.69 8.46
CA GLY A 220 -30.12 -16.05 8.57
C GLY A 220 -30.60 -16.14 10.02
N PRO A 221 -31.81 -16.70 10.24
CA PRO A 221 -32.39 -16.80 11.58
C PRO A 221 -31.53 -17.70 12.50
N PRO A 222 -31.44 -17.38 13.81
CA PRO A 222 -30.76 -18.20 14.80
C PRO A 222 -31.16 -19.67 14.75
N GLY A 223 -30.16 -20.56 14.81
CA GLY A 223 -30.38 -22.02 14.69
C GLY A 223 -30.49 -22.53 13.27
N GLY A 224 -30.36 -21.66 12.26
CA GLY A 224 -30.27 -22.06 10.85
C GLY A 224 -28.92 -22.69 10.48
N PRO A 225 -28.82 -23.32 9.30
CA PRO A 225 -27.62 -24.05 8.87
C PRO A 225 -26.38 -23.18 8.73
N GLU A 226 -26.54 -21.89 8.41
CA GLU A 226 -25.39 -20.98 8.30
C GLU A 226 -24.78 -20.65 9.67
N TRP A 227 -25.57 -20.57 10.74
CA TRP A 227 -25.06 -20.44 12.10
C TRP A 227 -24.20 -21.66 12.49
N GLU A 228 -24.68 -22.87 12.19
CA GLU A 228 -23.93 -24.10 12.48
C GLU A 228 -22.66 -24.20 11.61
N SER A 229 -22.74 -23.82 10.35
CA SER A 229 -21.61 -23.82 9.42
C SER A 229 -20.52 -22.82 9.78
N HIS A 230 -20.81 -21.80 10.59
CA HIS A 230 -19.87 -20.80 11.08
C HIS A 230 -19.62 -20.89 12.60
N ASP A 231 -20.01 -22.02 13.22
CA ASP A 231 -19.72 -22.29 14.64
C ASP A 231 -18.41 -23.09 14.79
N PRO A 232 -17.33 -22.52 15.36
CA PRO A 232 -16.10 -23.26 15.63
C PRO A 232 -16.32 -24.57 16.38
N TYR A 233 -17.28 -24.59 17.32
CA TYR A 233 -17.61 -25.80 18.08
C TYR A 233 -18.19 -26.89 17.17
N ALA A 234 -19.07 -26.54 16.25
CA ALA A 234 -19.63 -27.48 15.28
C ALA A 234 -18.54 -28.02 14.32
N LEU A 235 -17.60 -27.15 13.94
CA LEU A 235 -16.50 -27.45 13.01
C LEU A 235 -15.25 -28.07 13.67
N ALA A 236 -15.28 -28.36 14.97
CA ALA A 236 -14.09 -28.77 15.72
C ALA A 236 -13.36 -29.98 15.11
N ASP A 237 -14.08 -30.94 14.54
CA ASP A 237 -13.50 -32.14 13.88
C ASP A 237 -12.71 -31.78 12.60
N LYS A 238 -13.04 -30.69 11.93
CA LYS A 238 -12.37 -30.17 10.72
C LYS A 238 -11.01 -29.52 11.01
N LEU A 239 -10.75 -29.20 12.27
CA LEU A 239 -9.50 -28.57 12.69
C LEU A 239 -8.37 -29.58 13.00
N LYS A 240 -8.60 -30.86 12.75
CA LYS A 240 -7.58 -31.88 12.93
C LYS A 240 -6.38 -31.62 12.02
N GLY A 241 -5.19 -31.51 12.63
CA GLY A 241 -3.94 -31.21 11.91
C GLY A 241 -3.59 -29.73 11.82
N VAL A 242 -4.48 -28.83 12.24
CA VAL A 242 -4.18 -27.40 12.42
C VAL A 242 -3.57 -27.19 13.80
N SER A 243 -2.50 -26.40 13.90
CA SER A 243 -1.90 -25.98 15.18
C SER A 243 -2.78 -24.91 15.81
N LEU A 244 -3.42 -25.19 16.95
CA LEU A 244 -4.43 -24.34 17.54
C LEU A 244 -3.90 -23.62 18.78
N TYR A 245 -4.14 -22.29 18.87
CA TYR A 245 -3.90 -21.48 20.06
C TYR A 245 -5.18 -20.77 20.48
N ILE A 246 -5.55 -20.85 21.76
CA ILE A 246 -6.79 -20.30 22.28
C ILE A 246 -6.49 -19.55 23.58
N SER A 247 -6.88 -18.28 23.66
CA SER A 247 -6.67 -17.49 24.86
C SER A 247 -7.88 -16.64 25.23
N SER A 248 -8.04 -16.38 26.53
CA SER A 248 -8.94 -15.37 27.06
C SER A 248 -8.60 -15.02 28.52
N GLY A 249 -8.98 -13.84 28.95
CA GLY A 249 -9.02 -13.48 30.37
C GLY A 249 -10.26 -14.08 31.09
N ASN A 250 -10.55 -13.62 32.26
CA ASN A 250 -11.76 -14.01 33.02
C ASN A 250 -12.75 -12.86 33.25
N GLY A 251 -12.49 -11.69 32.63
CA GLY A 251 -13.31 -10.49 32.79
C GLY A 251 -13.03 -9.66 34.06
N SER A 252 -12.24 -10.15 35.02
CA SER A 252 -11.83 -9.34 36.15
C SER A 252 -10.71 -8.37 35.80
N ILE A 253 -10.56 -7.29 36.57
CA ILE A 253 -9.49 -6.33 36.40
C ILE A 253 -8.12 -7.02 36.43
N GLY A 254 -7.27 -6.68 35.50
CA GLY A 254 -5.92 -7.20 35.35
C GLY A 254 -4.88 -6.10 35.17
N PRO A 255 -3.62 -6.45 34.88
CA PRO A 255 -2.49 -5.50 34.88
C PRO A 255 -2.58 -4.40 33.82
N PHE A 256 -3.35 -4.59 32.74
CA PHE A 256 -3.51 -3.61 31.67
C PHE A 256 -4.83 -2.84 31.75
N ASP A 257 -5.65 -3.07 32.79
CA ASP A 257 -6.93 -2.39 32.97
C ASP A 257 -6.80 -1.16 33.86
N GLN A 258 -7.65 -0.16 33.57
CA GLN A 258 -7.84 0.97 34.49
C GLN A 258 -8.89 0.61 35.53
N ALA A 259 -8.53 0.79 36.79
CA ALA A 259 -9.46 0.57 37.91
C ALA A 259 -10.58 1.63 37.92
N SER A 260 -11.82 1.20 38.13
CA SER A 260 -12.92 2.07 38.48
C SER A 260 -12.85 2.47 39.96
N GLY A 261 -13.77 3.29 40.48
CA GLY A 261 -13.90 3.56 41.92
C GLY A 261 -14.39 2.36 42.74
N ILE A 262 -14.69 1.24 42.11
CA ILE A 262 -15.19 0.02 42.77
C ILE A 262 -14.06 -1.03 42.80
N PRO A 263 -13.67 -1.56 43.95
CA PRO A 263 -12.62 -2.57 44.07
C PRO A 263 -12.86 -3.78 43.14
N GLY A 264 -11.84 -4.17 42.36
CA GLY A 264 -11.88 -5.32 41.46
C GLY A 264 -12.67 -5.10 40.17
N VAL A 265 -13.15 -3.88 39.91
CA VAL A 265 -13.93 -3.54 38.69
C VAL A 265 -13.15 -2.58 37.80
N SER A 266 -13.01 -2.93 36.53
CA SER A 266 -12.43 -2.08 35.50
C SER A 266 -13.39 -0.99 35.04
N THR A 267 -12.87 0.14 34.55
CA THR A 267 -13.67 1.14 33.82
C THR A 267 -14.25 0.60 32.51
N ASN A 268 -13.66 -0.45 31.95
CA ASN A 268 -14.15 -1.15 30.77
C ASN A 268 -15.23 -2.21 31.13
N TYR A 269 -16.40 -1.76 31.60
CA TYR A 269 -17.50 -2.65 32.02
C TYR A 269 -17.97 -3.59 30.91
N ALA A 270 -18.13 -3.08 29.70
CA ALA A 270 -18.53 -3.89 28.55
C ALA A 270 -17.48 -4.98 28.24
N GLY A 271 -16.21 -4.62 28.31
CA GLY A 271 -15.09 -5.55 28.08
C GLY A 271 -15.02 -6.64 29.17
N MET A 272 -15.44 -6.37 30.42
CA MET A 272 -15.55 -7.39 31.44
C MET A 272 -16.56 -8.47 31.04
N GLY A 273 -17.77 -8.06 30.63
CA GLY A 273 -18.83 -8.99 30.21
C GLY A 273 -18.48 -9.79 28.98
N LEU A 274 -17.92 -9.13 27.95
CA LEU A 274 -17.47 -9.79 26.71
C LEU A 274 -16.39 -10.83 26.98
N GLU A 275 -15.43 -10.55 27.86
CA GLU A 275 -14.34 -11.48 28.16
C GLU A 275 -14.85 -12.71 28.94
N ILE A 276 -15.84 -12.55 29.84
CA ILE A 276 -16.51 -13.67 30.50
C ILE A 276 -17.17 -14.60 29.46
N LEU A 277 -17.91 -14.04 28.49
CA LEU A 277 -18.55 -14.82 27.42
C LEU A 277 -17.50 -15.53 26.53
N SER A 278 -16.45 -14.83 26.15
CA SER A 278 -15.33 -15.42 25.38
C SER A 278 -14.71 -16.59 26.12
N ARG A 279 -14.48 -16.43 27.43
CA ARG A 279 -13.93 -17.49 28.29
C ARG A 279 -14.82 -18.72 28.35
N LEU A 280 -16.13 -18.55 28.61
CA LEU A 280 -17.09 -19.65 28.71
C LEU A 280 -17.19 -20.41 27.39
N THR A 281 -17.32 -19.72 26.26
CA THR A 281 -17.42 -20.35 24.94
C THR A 281 -16.12 -21.05 24.54
N SER A 282 -14.97 -20.47 24.85
CA SER A 282 -13.66 -21.10 24.61
C SER A 282 -13.46 -22.37 25.45
N GLN A 283 -13.90 -22.39 26.71
CA GLN A 283 -13.83 -23.59 27.56
C GLN A 283 -14.67 -24.74 27.00
N ASN A 284 -15.89 -24.45 26.51
CA ASN A 284 -16.74 -25.44 25.85
C ASN A 284 -16.06 -26.01 24.59
N PHE A 285 -15.49 -25.14 23.75
CA PHE A 285 -14.78 -25.54 22.55
C PHE A 285 -13.54 -26.39 22.86
N VAL A 286 -12.69 -26.00 23.83
CA VAL A 286 -11.52 -26.77 24.27
C VAL A 286 -11.93 -28.13 24.81
N THR A 287 -13.05 -28.20 25.56
CA THR A 287 -13.61 -29.49 26.01
C THR A 287 -14.00 -30.39 24.83
N LYS A 288 -14.58 -29.82 23.78
CA LYS A 288 -14.91 -30.55 22.53
C LYS A 288 -13.66 -31.05 21.83
N LEU A 289 -12.64 -30.20 21.68
CA LEU A 289 -11.35 -30.58 21.08
C LEU A 289 -10.73 -31.76 21.85
N GLY A 290 -10.74 -31.72 23.18
CA GLY A 290 -10.26 -32.82 24.03
C GLY A 290 -10.99 -34.13 23.78
N LYS A 291 -12.32 -34.12 23.64
CA LYS A 291 -13.12 -35.29 23.30
C LYS A 291 -12.79 -35.86 21.90
N LEU A 292 -12.35 -35.02 20.98
CA LEU A 292 -11.93 -35.37 19.63
C LEU A 292 -10.44 -35.74 19.53
N SER A 293 -9.70 -35.66 20.65
CA SER A 293 -8.24 -35.83 20.70
C SER A 293 -7.49 -34.86 19.74
N ILE A 294 -7.99 -33.64 19.61
CA ILE A 294 -7.36 -32.58 18.84
C ILE A 294 -6.60 -31.68 19.82
N PRO A 295 -5.25 -31.60 19.73
CA PRO A 295 -4.45 -30.79 20.63
C PRO A 295 -4.65 -29.29 20.35
N ALA A 296 -4.67 -28.49 21.43
CA ALA A 296 -4.65 -27.05 21.37
C ALA A 296 -3.78 -26.49 22.51
N GLN A 297 -2.99 -25.47 22.23
CA GLN A 297 -2.37 -24.68 23.29
C GLN A 297 -3.42 -23.69 23.83
N VAL A 298 -3.60 -23.71 25.15
CA VAL A 298 -4.64 -22.88 25.79
C VAL A 298 -3.99 -21.99 26.85
N ASN A 299 -4.19 -20.69 26.73
CA ASN A 299 -3.74 -19.70 27.68
C ASN A 299 -4.93 -18.97 28.32
N TYR A 300 -5.39 -19.50 29.44
CA TYR A 300 -6.45 -18.89 30.22
C TYR A 300 -5.85 -18.01 31.32
N ARG A 301 -5.81 -16.69 31.07
CA ARG A 301 -5.30 -15.72 32.03
C ARG A 301 -6.18 -15.68 33.28
N PRO A 302 -5.57 -15.48 34.47
CA PRO A 302 -6.32 -15.39 35.74
C PRO A 302 -7.12 -14.08 35.90
N SER A 303 -6.87 -13.09 35.02
CA SER A 303 -7.52 -11.77 35.00
C SER A 303 -7.49 -11.20 33.59
N GLY A 304 -8.07 -10.02 33.39
CA GLY A 304 -8.06 -9.27 32.14
C GLY A 304 -9.43 -9.15 31.51
N THR A 305 -9.66 -7.98 30.90
CA THR A 305 -10.88 -7.64 30.17
C THR A 305 -10.67 -7.79 28.65
N HIS A 306 -11.71 -7.51 27.87
CA HIS A 306 -11.74 -7.59 26.42
C HIS A 306 -11.11 -6.33 25.82
N SER A 307 -9.77 -6.29 25.67
CA SER A 307 -9.07 -5.08 25.23
C SER A 307 -7.70 -5.37 24.58
N TRP A 308 -7.25 -4.43 23.75
CA TRP A 308 -6.06 -4.53 22.90
C TRP A 308 -4.77 -4.87 23.65
N PRO A 309 -4.45 -4.34 24.84
CA PRO A 309 -3.20 -4.69 25.52
C PRO A 309 -3.07 -6.17 25.86
N TYR A 310 -4.19 -6.86 26.11
CA TYR A 310 -4.17 -8.30 26.32
C TYR A 310 -3.97 -9.07 25.02
N TRP A 311 -4.47 -8.57 23.90
CA TRP A 311 -4.30 -9.21 22.59
C TRP A 311 -2.89 -9.00 22.04
N ASP A 312 -2.28 -7.82 22.26
CA ASP A 312 -0.84 -7.61 21.99
C ASP A 312 0.01 -8.59 22.81
N PHE A 313 -0.30 -8.78 24.09
CA PHE A 313 0.37 -9.77 24.93
C PHE A 313 0.21 -11.18 24.34
N GLU A 314 -0.99 -11.60 23.95
CA GLU A 314 -1.25 -12.94 23.41
C GLU A 314 -0.60 -13.16 22.05
N MET A 315 -0.57 -12.19 21.16
CA MET A 315 0.18 -12.22 19.89
C MET A 315 1.65 -12.61 20.14
N ARG A 316 2.27 -12.01 21.16
CA ARG A 316 3.66 -12.30 21.51
C ARG A 316 3.83 -13.69 22.13
N GLN A 317 2.88 -14.13 22.95
CA GLN A 317 2.91 -15.45 23.59
C GLN A 317 2.68 -16.60 22.61
N SER A 318 1.82 -16.40 21.61
CA SER A 318 1.47 -17.42 20.62
C SER A 318 2.51 -17.55 19.50
N TRP A 319 3.35 -16.53 19.29
CA TRP A 319 4.30 -16.50 18.19
C TRP A 319 5.21 -17.73 18.07
N PRO A 320 5.82 -18.31 19.13
CA PRO A 320 6.66 -19.50 18.97
C PRO A 320 5.91 -20.67 18.34
N GLN A 321 4.62 -20.85 18.67
CA GLN A 321 3.78 -21.89 18.07
C GLN A 321 3.42 -21.55 16.63
N ALA A 322 3.05 -20.31 16.34
CA ALA A 322 2.79 -19.83 14.99
C ALA A 322 4.02 -20.03 14.09
N ALA A 323 5.20 -19.61 14.55
CA ALA A 323 6.46 -19.73 13.84
C ALA A 323 6.78 -21.19 13.50
N ALA A 324 6.63 -22.11 14.47
CA ALA A 324 6.84 -23.54 14.26
C ALA A 324 5.88 -24.10 13.20
N ALA A 325 4.59 -23.74 13.26
CA ALA A 325 3.59 -24.19 12.29
C ALA A 325 3.83 -23.61 10.88
N LEU A 326 4.35 -22.40 10.80
CA LEU A 326 4.70 -21.71 9.56
C LEU A 326 6.09 -22.08 9.01
N GLY A 327 6.89 -22.82 9.78
CA GLY A 327 8.24 -23.25 9.38
C GLY A 327 9.26 -22.10 9.39
N VAL A 328 9.10 -21.12 10.27
CA VAL A 328 10.04 -20.01 10.44
C VAL A 328 10.71 -20.06 11.82
N ASP A 329 11.93 -19.52 11.91
CA ASP A 329 12.60 -19.40 13.20
C ASP A 329 11.87 -18.37 14.08
N PRO A 330 11.42 -18.74 15.28
CA PRO A 330 10.76 -17.81 16.20
C PRO A 330 11.70 -16.75 16.78
N ASN A 331 13.02 -17.01 16.75
CA ASN A 331 14.00 -16.16 17.40
C ASN A 331 14.46 -15.02 16.49
N LYS A 332 14.79 -13.92 17.11
CA LYS A 332 15.49 -12.83 16.44
C LYS A 332 16.93 -13.30 16.11
N PRO A 333 17.37 -13.24 14.84
CA PRO A 333 18.75 -13.52 14.52
C PRO A 333 19.69 -12.49 15.13
N ALA A 334 20.88 -12.92 15.49
CA ALA A 334 21.93 -12.00 15.85
C ALA A 334 22.31 -11.15 14.63
N CYS A 335 22.34 -9.84 14.79
CA CYS A 335 22.89 -8.94 13.79
C CYS A 335 24.02 -8.10 14.41
N GLN A 336 25.02 -7.77 13.62
CA GLN A 336 26.13 -6.90 14.00
C GLN A 336 26.20 -5.74 13.03
N THR A 337 26.43 -4.55 13.56
CA THR A 337 26.58 -3.32 12.80
C THR A 337 28.02 -2.86 12.94
N GLY A 338 28.69 -2.55 11.83
CA GLY A 338 30.09 -2.17 11.81
C GLY A 338 30.38 -0.86 11.08
N GLY A 339 31.61 -0.38 11.19
CA GLY A 339 32.12 0.72 10.36
C GLY A 339 31.27 1.99 10.34
N SER A 340 31.09 2.53 9.14
CA SER A 340 30.34 3.77 8.89
C SER A 340 28.84 3.61 9.16
N ILE A 341 28.29 2.41 8.95
CA ILE A 341 26.88 2.12 9.26
C ILE A 341 26.65 2.21 10.76
N ALA A 342 27.54 1.62 11.58
CA ALA A 342 27.46 1.70 13.04
C ALA A 342 27.59 3.14 13.54
N ALA A 343 28.52 3.91 12.97
CA ALA A 343 28.71 5.31 13.32
C ALA A 343 27.45 6.13 13.07
N LEU A 344 26.82 5.97 11.89
CA LEU A 344 25.56 6.63 11.57
C LEU A 344 24.42 6.17 12.49
N ALA A 345 24.24 4.87 12.68
CA ALA A 345 23.17 4.31 13.47
C ALA A 345 23.23 4.78 14.94
N SER A 346 24.42 4.90 15.51
CA SER A 346 24.60 5.38 16.89
C SER A 346 24.11 6.82 17.11
N GLY A 347 24.17 7.66 16.06
CA GLY A 347 23.65 9.04 16.07
C GLY A 347 22.17 9.16 15.73
N ASN A 348 21.54 8.07 15.29
CA ASN A 348 20.17 8.06 14.75
C ASN A 348 19.27 7.05 15.50
N GLY A 349 18.92 7.37 16.75
CA GLY A 349 18.14 6.48 17.62
C GLY A 349 16.79 6.01 17.04
N TRP A 350 16.23 6.75 16.07
CA TRP A 350 14.99 6.38 15.38
C TRP A 350 15.13 5.11 14.52
N LEU A 351 16.35 4.76 14.11
CA LEU A 351 16.64 3.51 13.39
C LEU A 351 16.33 2.29 14.26
N GLY A 352 16.53 2.40 15.59
CA GLY A 352 16.32 1.29 16.51
C GLY A 352 17.33 0.16 16.30
N GLU A 353 16.90 -1.06 16.59
CA GLU A 353 17.75 -2.25 16.49
C GLU A 353 17.99 -2.68 15.05
N CYS A 354 19.17 -3.21 14.74
CA CYS A 354 19.43 -3.84 13.46
C CYS A 354 18.60 -5.13 13.32
N LEU A 355 18.22 -5.43 12.09
CA LEU A 355 17.41 -6.59 11.74
C LEU A 355 18.17 -7.63 10.91
N THR A 356 19.12 -7.17 10.10
CA THR A 356 19.92 -7.98 9.19
C THR A 356 21.41 -7.73 9.41
N GLY A 357 22.26 -8.61 8.91
CA GLY A 357 23.66 -8.25 8.64
C GLY A 357 23.75 -7.28 7.45
N GLU A 358 24.95 -6.76 7.21
CA GLU A 358 25.24 -6.00 6.00
C GLU A 358 25.09 -6.88 4.75
N TYR A 359 24.57 -6.33 3.66
CA TYR A 359 24.39 -7.02 2.38
C TYR A 359 24.70 -6.09 1.21
N GLN A 360 25.10 -6.71 0.09
CA GLN A 360 25.46 -5.97 -1.12
C GLN A 360 24.23 -5.36 -1.80
N VAL A 361 24.37 -4.14 -2.23
CA VAL A 361 23.46 -3.43 -3.14
C VAL A 361 24.27 -2.86 -4.30
N ALA A 362 23.60 -2.40 -5.36
CA ALA A 362 24.21 -2.07 -6.65
C ALA A 362 25.63 -1.43 -6.60
N SER A 363 25.82 -0.36 -5.83
CA SER A 363 27.10 0.38 -5.75
C SER A 363 27.63 0.53 -4.31
N GLY A 364 27.20 -0.33 -3.40
CA GLY A 364 27.60 -0.25 -1.99
C GLY A 364 27.05 -1.40 -1.15
N ILE A 365 26.89 -1.15 0.13
CA ILE A 365 26.28 -2.08 1.08
C ILE A 365 25.08 -1.42 1.77
N ALA A 366 24.17 -2.24 2.25
CA ALA A 366 23.04 -1.80 3.06
C ALA A 366 22.88 -2.68 4.30
N GLN A 367 22.17 -2.15 5.30
CA GLN A 367 21.75 -2.89 6.48
C GLN A 367 20.37 -2.41 6.91
N ASP A 368 19.45 -3.36 7.17
CA ASP A 368 18.09 -3.05 7.61
C ASP A 368 18.03 -2.90 9.13
N PHE A 369 17.28 -1.91 9.56
CA PHE A 369 16.94 -1.58 10.95
C PHE A 369 15.42 -1.54 11.12
N LYS A 370 14.93 -1.51 12.35
CA LYS A 370 13.49 -1.40 12.64
C LYS A 370 12.84 -0.17 12.01
N GLY A 371 13.50 0.99 12.10
CA GLY A 371 12.99 2.27 11.60
C GLY A 371 13.27 2.55 10.14
N GLY A 372 14.16 1.80 9.49
CA GLY A 372 14.55 2.03 8.10
C GLY A 372 15.79 1.26 7.69
N ARG A 373 16.46 1.74 6.66
CA ARG A 373 17.67 1.12 6.08
C ARG A 373 18.82 2.11 6.04
N VAL A 374 20.00 1.67 6.36
CA VAL A 374 21.24 2.45 6.17
C VAL A 374 21.95 1.90 4.95
N PHE A 375 22.33 2.80 4.06
CA PHE A 375 23.17 2.52 2.90
C PHE A 375 24.55 3.12 3.11
N TYR A 376 25.55 2.47 2.58
CA TYR A 376 26.92 2.99 2.54
C TYR A 376 27.53 2.79 1.16
N SER A 377 28.11 3.84 0.61
CA SER A 377 29.03 3.79 -0.52
C SER A 377 30.35 4.48 -0.18
N GLN A 378 31.41 4.13 -0.87
CA GLN A 378 32.69 4.81 -0.68
C GLN A 378 32.65 6.28 -1.17
N ALA A 379 31.81 6.57 -2.15
CA ALA A 379 31.69 7.90 -2.74
C ALA A 379 30.87 8.85 -1.86
N ASP A 380 29.75 8.36 -1.32
CA ASP A 380 28.74 9.21 -0.68
C ASP A 380 28.77 9.10 0.86
N GLY A 381 29.38 8.03 1.41
CA GLY A 381 29.34 7.76 2.84
C GLY A 381 28.13 6.93 3.26
N ALA A 382 27.77 7.01 4.55
CA ALA A 382 26.62 6.31 5.12
C ALA A 382 25.42 7.25 5.24
N HIS A 383 24.26 6.85 4.72
CA HIS A 383 23.00 7.60 4.80
C HIS A 383 21.82 6.69 5.14
N ALA A 384 20.93 7.18 5.97
CA ALA A 384 19.73 6.44 6.38
C ALA A 384 18.51 6.85 5.55
N VAL A 385 17.69 5.87 5.21
CA VAL A 385 16.43 6.05 4.50
C VAL A 385 15.32 5.35 5.29
N GLY A 386 14.27 6.07 5.67
CA GLY A 386 13.20 5.50 6.48
C GLY A 386 11.84 6.18 6.28
N GLY A 387 10.84 5.78 7.07
CA GLY A 387 9.52 6.37 7.03
C GLY A 387 8.90 6.43 5.63
N MET A 388 8.21 7.52 5.35
CA MET A 388 7.53 7.72 4.05
C MET A 388 8.52 7.94 2.89
N ILE A 389 9.70 8.51 3.16
CA ILE A 389 10.79 8.58 2.16
C ILE A 389 11.29 7.17 1.83
N GLY A 390 11.46 6.31 2.85
CA GLY A 390 11.80 4.90 2.67
C GLY A 390 10.77 4.14 1.84
N GLY A 391 9.50 4.40 2.09
CA GLY A 391 8.40 3.86 1.27
C GLY A 391 8.47 4.31 -0.20
N GLY A 392 8.70 5.60 -0.43
CA GLY A 392 8.89 6.14 -1.78
C GLY A 392 10.12 5.56 -2.50
N TYR A 393 11.21 5.38 -1.76
CA TYR A 393 12.41 4.75 -2.28
C TYR A 393 12.14 3.28 -2.69
N GLN A 394 11.42 2.53 -1.84
CA GLN A 394 11.05 1.15 -2.14
C GLN A 394 10.13 1.06 -3.38
N ALA A 395 9.19 1.99 -3.52
CA ALA A 395 8.34 2.09 -4.72
C ALA A 395 9.19 2.35 -5.99
N ALA A 396 10.18 3.22 -5.89
CA ALA A 396 11.10 3.53 -6.99
C ALA A 396 12.01 2.34 -7.37
N LEU A 397 12.42 1.50 -6.40
CA LEU A 397 13.16 0.27 -6.67
C LEU A 397 12.34 -0.70 -7.54
N GLY A 398 11.03 -0.86 -7.24
CA GLY A 398 10.10 -1.65 -8.03
C GLY A 398 9.89 -1.11 -9.47
N GLN A 399 10.18 0.15 -9.72
CA GLN A 399 10.12 0.81 -11.04
C GLN A 399 11.45 0.76 -11.80
N GLY A 400 12.39 -0.09 -11.41
CA GLY A 400 13.65 -0.30 -12.11
C GLY A 400 14.89 0.32 -11.43
N GLY A 401 14.78 0.73 -10.17
CA GLY A 401 15.93 1.13 -9.35
C GLY A 401 16.69 2.38 -9.80
N ALA A 402 16.02 3.28 -10.51
CA ALA A 402 16.67 4.39 -11.22
C ALA A 402 17.26 5.49 -10.32
N LEU A 403 16.89 5.55 -9.02
CA LEU A 403 17.37 6.59 -8.10
C LEU A 403 18.82 6.40 -7.66
N GLY A 404 19.33 5.19 -7.60
CA GLY A 404 20.64 4.90 -7.01
C GLY A 404 20.62 4.95 -5.47
N LEU A 405 21.79 5.07 -4.85
CA LEU A 405 21.92 5.17 -3.40
C LEU A 405 21.66 6.60 -2.90
N PRO A 406 21.28 6.77 -1.62
CA PRO A 406 21.17 8.10 -1.01
C PRO A 406 22.55 8.78 -0.93
N THR A 407 22.59 10.07 -1.22
CA THR A 407 23.80 10.92 -1.17
C THR A 407 23.73 11.97 -0.07
N ASP A 408 22.62 12.00 0.66
CA ASP A 408 22.32 12.98 1.71
C ASP A 408 21.35 12.34 2.70
N ASP A 409 21.19 12.92 3.87
CA ASP A 409 20.19 12.52 4.85
C ASP A 409 18.85 13.21 4.59
N GLU A 410 17.77 12.58 5.04
CA GLU A 410 16.43 13.16 4.95
C GLU A 410 16.35 14.46 5.76
N ARG A 411 15.80 15.51 5.15
CA ARG A 411 15.59 16.81 5.79
C ARG A 411 14.20 17.36 5.60
N GLY A 412 13.74 18.13 6.60
CA GLY A 412 12.52 18.94 6.48
C GLY A 412 12.73 20.11 5.52
N LEU A 413 11.69 20.49 4.81
CA LEU A 413 11.72 21.65 3.91
C LEU A 413 11.41 22.95 4.66
N PRO A 414 11.95 24.10 4.21
CA PRO A 414 11.83 25.37 4.93
C PRO A 414 10.41 25.88 5.11
N ASP A 415 9.48 25.48 4.25
CA ASP A 415 8.07 25.84 4.33
C ASP A 415 7.27 25.00 5.36
N GLY A 416 7.91 23.97 5.95
CA GLY A 416 7.30 23.07 6.92
C GLY A 416 6.28 22.08 6.34
N ARG A 417 6.04 22.10 5.02
CA ARG A 417 5.01 21.27 4.38
C ARG A 417 5.48 19.88 4.02
N GLY A 418 6.78 19.69 3.86
CA GLY A 418 7.32 18.47 3.30
C GLY A 418 8.71 18.11 3.80
N ARG A 419 9.19 16.98 3.31
CA ARG A 419 10.53 16.44 3.52
C ARG A 419 11.13 16.01 2.19
N MET A 420 12.45 15.98 2.12
CA MET A 420 13.15 15.51 0.93
C MET A 420 14.41 14.77 1.29
N GLN A 421 14.88 13.94 0.37
CA GLN A 421 16.18 13.29 0.42
C GLN A 421 16.77 13.21 -0.97
N ALA A 422 18.10 13.42 -1.06
CA ALA A 422 18.84 13.33 -2.31
C ALA A 422 19.39 11.91 -2.53
N PHE A 423 19.41 11.50 -3.79
CA PHE A 423 19.93 10.23 -4.26
C PHE A 423 20.85 10.47 -5.47
N GLN A 424 21.65 9.48 -5.86
CA GLN A 424 22.61 9.60 -6.96
C GLN A 424 21.99 10.08 -8.29
N ASN A 425 20.72 9.73 -8.54
CA ASN A 425 20.06 10.03 -9.82
C ASN A 425 18.75 10.81 -9.67
N GLY A 426 18.56 11.54 -8.58
CA GLY A 426 17.34 12.33 -8.39
C GLY A 426 17.08 12.74 -6.94
N LEU A 427 15.94 13.36 -6.75
CA LEU A 427 15.44 13.77 -5.44
C LEU A 427 14.11 13.05 -5.15
N LEU A 428 13.88 12.70 -3.90
CA LEU A 428 12.60 12.21 -3.43
C LEU A 428 11.99 13.23 -2.48
N TYR A 429 10.81 13.72 -2.83
CA TYR A 429 10.02 14.65 -2.04
C TYR A 429 8.81 13.95 -1.46
N TRP A 430 8.46 14.31 -0.23
CA TRP A 430 7.25 13.83 0.41
C TRP A 430 6.48 14.96 1.08
N THR A 431 5.16 14.95 0.92
CA THR A 431 4.22 15.74 1.74
C THR A 431 3.04 14.86 2.15
N PRO A 432 2.30 15.20 3.23
CA PRO A 432 1.07 14.46 3.59
C PRO A 432 0.02 14.44 2.47
N ARG A 433 0.01 15.45 1.61
CA ARG A 433 -0.97 15.62 0.53
C ARG A 433 -0.58 14.87 -0.75
N THR A 434 0.70 14.90 -1.13
CA THR A 434 1.16 14.37 -2.42
C THR A 434 1.77 12.96 -2.31
N GLY A 435 2.06 12.50 -1.09
CA GLY A 435 2.85 11.28 -0.88
C GLY A 435 4.31 11.47 -1.31
N ALA A 436 5.03 10.37 -1.41
CA ALA A 436 6.43 10.36 -1.84
C ALA A 436 6.52 10.34 -3.37
N GLN A 437 7.24 11.30 -3.94
CA GLN A 437 7.39 11.48 -5.38
C GLN A 437 8.85 11.67 -5.76
N VAL A 438 9.28 10.96 -6.80
CA VAL A 438 10.63 11.07 -7.36
C VAL A 438 10.64 12.12 -8.46
N VAL A 439 11.63 13.02 -8.43
CA VAL A 439 11.92 13.95 -9.53
C VAL A 439 13.36 13.74 -9.96
N ARG A 440 13.61 13.60 -11.27
CA ARG A 440 14.93 13.24 -11.79
C ARG A 440 15.22 13.84 -13.17
N ALA A 441 16.48 13.69 -13.57
CA ALA A 441 16.97 14.05 -14.90
C ALA A 441 16.57 15.48 -15.33
N ALA A 442 16.21 15.66 -16.58
CA ALA A 442 15.96 16.98 -17.16
C ALA A 442 14.80 17.74 -16.48
N ILE A 443 13.77 17.03 -15.98
CA ILE A 443 12.68 17.67 -15.21
C ILE A 443 13.20 18.22 -13.89
N LEU A 444 14.07 17.50 -13.19
CA LEU A 444 14.69 17.97 -11.96
C LEU A 444 15.53 19.23 -12.18
N ASP A 445 16.32 19.24 -13.26
CA ASP A 445 17.18 20.38 -13.60
C ASP A 445 16.34 21.64 -13.87
N GLU A 446 15.24 21.50 -14.65
CA GLU A 446 14.34 22.62 -14.95
C GLU A 446 13.59 23.12 -13.72
N TRP A 447 13.00 22.19 -12.96
CA TRP A 447 12.30 22.53 -11.72
C TRP A 447 13.24 23.20 -10.70
N GLY A 448 14.49 22.73 -10.63
CA GLY A 448 15.54 23.38 -9.82
C GLY A 448 15.84 24.81 -10.25
N ARG A 449 15.95 25.06 -11.56
CA ARG A 449 16.12 26.42 -12.09
C ARG A 449 14.94 27.36 -11.76
N GLN A 450 13.74 26.80 -11.61
CA GLN A 450 12.54 27.54 -11.23
C GLN A 450 12.36 27.67 -9.70
N GLY A 451 13.27 27.12 -8.87
CA GLY A 451 13.27 27.30 -7.43
C GLY A 451 12.65 26.16 -6.63
N PHE A 452 12.56 24.94 -7.22
CA PHE A 452 12.03 23.73 -6.62
C PHE A 452 10.59 23.93 -6.10
N GLU A 453 10.26 23.40 -4.92
CA GLU A 453 8.93 23.48 -4.29
C GLU A 453 8.46 24.91 -4.00
N ARG A 454 9.38 25.88 -3.95
CA ARG A 454 9.08 27.32 -3.77
C ARG A 454 8.83 28.04 -5.08
N GLY A 455 9.13 27.41 -6.19
CA GLY A 455 8.86 27.92 -7.52
C GLY A 455 7.39 27.84 -7.92
N PRO A 456 7.06 28.27 -9.13
CA PRO A 456 5.67 28.32 -9.60
C PRO A 456 4.97 26.97 -9.67
N ALA A 457 5.71 25.90 -9.89
CA ALA A 457 5.15 24.55 -10.02
C ALA A 457 4.68 23.95 -8.68
N GLY A 458 5.31 24.34 -7.56
CA GLY A 458 5.05 23.72 -6.26
C GLY A 458 5.63 22.30 -6.17
N TYR A 459 5.04 21.45 -5.33
CA TYR A 459 5.49 20.08 -5.10
C TYR A 459 5.08 19.12 -6.23
N PRO A 460 5.88 18.06 -6.49
CA PRO A 460 5.48 16.99 -7.38
C PRO A 460 4.26 16.24 -6.81
N THR A 461 3.29 15.91 -7.67
CA THR A 461 2.03 15.24 -7.29
C THR A 461 1.88 13.86 -7.90
N GLY A 462 2.78 13.47 -8.80
CA GLY A 462 2.77 12.17 -9.44
C GLY A 462 4.15 11.78 -9.98
N PRO A 463 4.30 10.50 -10.38
CA PRO A 463 5.53 10.03 -11.00
C PRO A 463 5.69 10.60 -12.41
N GLU A 464 6.91 10.58 -12.91
CA GLU A 464 7.20 10.77 -14.32
C GLU A 464 6.52 9.66 -15.15
N THR A 465 5.72 10.05 -16.13
CA THR A 465 4.93 9.14 -16.95
C THR A 465 5.29 9.31 -18.42
N LYS A 466 5.52 8.19 -19.13
CA LYS A 466 5.70 8.21 -20.57
C LYS A 466 4.41 8.65 -21.27
N VAL A 467 4.55 9.49 -22.28
CA VAL A 467 3.44 9.83 -23.18
C VAL A 467 3.20 8.66 -24.13
N PRO A 468 1.99 8.05 -24.16
CA PRO A 468 1.77 6.80 -24.90
C PRO A 468 1.95 6.89 -26.42
N THR A 469 1.70 8.05 -27.00
CA THR A 469 1.61 8.24 -28.46
C THR A 469 2.79 9.01 -29.05
N LYS A 470 3.67 9.56 -28.22
CA LYS A 470 4.83 10.36 -28.64
C LYS A 470 6.04 10.07 -27.77
N ASP A 471 7.24 10.30 -28.31
CA ASP A 471 8.47 10.13 -27.55
C ASP A 471 8.67 11.32 -26.59
N GLY A 472 8.26 11.13 -25.35
CA GLY A 472 8.37 12.12 -24.31
C GLY A 472 7.81 11.63 -22.98
N VAL A 473 7.98 12.46 -21.95
CA VAL A 473 7.46 12.22 -20.61
C VAL A 473 6.77 13.46 -20.05
N VAL A 474 5.86 13.24 -19.12
CA VAL A 474 5.18 14.27 -18.36
C VAL A 474 5.25 13.94 -16.87
N GLN A 475 5.46 14.96 -16.04
CA GLN A 475 5.35 14.84 -14.60
C GLN A 475 4.46 15.97 -14.04
N SER A 476 3.49 15.59 -13.23
CA SER A 476 2.53 16.50 -12.61
C SER A 476 3.09 17.11 -11.33
N PHE A 477 2.81 18.41 -11.14
CA PHE A 477 3.10 19.18 -9.94
C PHE A 477 1.83 19.89 -9.46
N GLU A 478 1.87 20.54 -8.29
CA GLU A 478 0.68 21.17 -7.67
C GLU A 478 -0.01 22.18 -8.59
N ASN A 479 0.74 22.94 -9.38
CA ASN A 479 0.21 24.04 -10.18
C ASN A 479 0.30 23.82 -11.69
N GLY A 480 0.73 22.62 -12.14
CA GLY A 480 0.81 22.24 -13.54
C GLY A 480 1.94 21.27 -13.84
N PRO A 481 1.95 20.62 -14.99
CA PRO A 481 2.96 19.63 -15.37
C PRO A 481 4.18 20.24 -16.03
N PHE A 482 5.31 19.54 -15.87
CA PHE A 482 6.45 19.63 -16.78
C PHE A 482 6.31 18.58 -17.88
N TYR A 483 6.59 18.98 -19.10
CA TYR A 483 6.70 18.13 -20.29
C TYR A 483 8.14 18.06 -20.74
N TYR A 484 8.60 16.88 -21.13
CA TYR A 484 9.91 16.70 -21.75
C TYR A 484 9.80 15.88 -23.02
N SER A 485 10.46 16.33 -24.08
CA SER A 485 10.82 15.51 -25.23
C SER A 485 12.25 15.82 -25.66
N ALA A 486 12.93 14.86 -26.31
CA ALA A 486 14.28 15.08 -26.83
C ALA A 486 14.34 16.24 -27.83
N LYS A 487 13.23 16.51 -28.54
CA LYS A 487 13.12 17.57 -29.53
C LYS A 487 12.91 18.96 -28.93
N THR A 488 12.07 19.07 -27.92
CA THR A 488 11.65 20.37 -27.39
C THR A 488 12.40 20.78 -26.12
N GLY A 489 12.98 19.84 -25.37
CA GLY A 489 13.48 20.06 -24.02
C GLY A 489 12.38 19.96 -22.96
N VAL A 490 12.63 20.52 -21.77
CA VAL A 490 11.67 20.56 -20.65
C VAL A 490 10.96 21.89 -20.62
N HIS A 491 9.62 21.86 -20.55
CA HIS A 491 8.81 23.07 -20.44
C HIS A 491 7.66 22.88 -19.45
N TYR A 492 7.37 23.94 -18.71
CA TYR A 492 6.31 24.03 -17.71
C TYR A 492 5.07 24.72 -18.30
N VAL A 493 3.89 24.13 -18.09
CA VAL A 493 2.60 24.70 -18.55
C VAL A 493 1.66 24.80 -17.35
N GLN A 494 1.01 25.97 -17.18
CA GLN A 494 0.19 26.26 -16.03
C GLN A 494 -1.10 27.02 -16.33
N GLY A 495 -1.95 27.19 -15.32
CA GLY A 495 -3.07 28.11 -15.31
C GLY A 495 -4.08 27.91 -16.43
N MET A 496 -4.59 29.03 -16.98
CA MET A 496 -5.62 28.99 -18.02
C MET A 496 -5.12 28.45 -19.36
N ILE A 497 -3.82 28.60 -19.62
CA ILE A 497 -3.18 28.01 -20.81
C ILE A 497 -3.18 26.49 -20.70
N LEU A 498 -2.85 25.94 -19.52
CA LEU A 498 -2.95 24.50 -19.27
C LEU A 498 -4.40 23.99 -19.41
N GLY A 499 -5.38 24.76 -18.91
CA GLY A 499 -6.80 24.40 -19.07
C GLY A 499 -7.21 24.28 -20.54
N LYS A 500 -6.81 25.26 -21.37
CA LYS A 500 -7.09 25.20 -22.82
C LYS A 500 -6.32 24.08 -23.53
N TYR A 501 -5.08 23.83 -23.11
CA TYR A 501 -4.28 22.73 -23.63
C TYR A 501 -4.91 21.36 -23.31
N ALA A 502 -5.52 21.23 -22.13
CA ALA A 502 -6.28 20.05 -21.74
C ALA A 502 -7.54 19.84 -22.61
N GLU A 503 -8.33 20.90 -22.86
CA GLU A 503 -9.51 20.85 -23.73
C GLU A 503 -9.15 20.36 -25.14
N LEU A 504 -7.97 20.72 -25.62
CA LEU A 504 -7.49 20.33 -26.96
C LEU A 504 -6.94 18.90 -27.00
N GLY A 505 -6.69 18.24 -25.86
CA GLY A 505 -6.15 16.88 -25.77
C GLY A 505 -4.64 16.82 -25.53
N TYR A 506 -4.08 17.87 -24.89
CA TYR A 506 -2.68 17.99 -24.49
C TYR A 506 -1.71 17.79 -25.69
N GLU A 507 -0.58 17.10 -25.48
CA GLU A 507 0.44 16.80 -26.48
C GLU A 507 -0.07 15.93 -27.62
N ASN A 508 -1.20 15.26 -27.46
CA ASN A 508 -1.84 14.46 -28.53
C ASN A 508 -2.62 15.33 -29.52
N SER A 509 -2.86 16.60 -29.19
CA SER A 509 -3.48 17.57 -30.08
C SER A 509 -2.56 17.97 -31.24
N GLN A 510 -3.08 18.78 -32.13
CA GLN A 510 -2.30 19.37 -33.23
C GLN A 510 -1.22 20.35 -32.73
N LEU A 511 -1.30 20.80 -31.47
CA LEU A 511 -0.29 21.67 -30.87
C LEU A 511 1.01 20.92 -30.55
N GLY A 512 0.93 19.62 -30.22
CA GLY A 512 2.11 18.87 -29.82
C GLY A 512 2.67 19.29 -28.46
N PHE A 513 3.95 19.00 -28.22
CA PHE A 513 4.65 19.36 -26.99
C PHE A 513 4.88 20.88 -26.87
N PRO A 514 4.93 21.43 -25.63
CA PRO A 514 5.41 22.79 -25.43
C PRO A 514 6.87 22.93 -25.84
N THR A 515 7.22 24.09 -26.40
CA THR A 515 8.56 24.43 -26.91
C THR A 515 9.17 25.62 -26.20
N ALA A 516 8.42 26.26 -25.30
CA ALA A 516 8.87 27.32 -24.42
C ALA A 516 7.95 27.39 -23.18
N ASP A 517 8.50 27.85 -22.08
CA ASP A 517 7.74 28.17 -20.88
C ASP A 517 6.79 29.34 -21.14
N GLU A 518 5.80 29.49 -20.26
CA GLU A 518 4.85 30.59 -20.32
C GLU A 518 5.56 31.95 -20.16
N ALA A 519 5.34 32.84 -21.11
CA ALA A 519 5.91 34.15 -21.13
C ALA A 519 4.82 35.23 -20.97
N PRO A 520 5.15 36.41 -20.39
CA PRO A 520 4.24 37.52 -20.31
C PRO A 520 3.99 38.15 -21.69
N SER A 521 2.80 38.72 -21.86
CA SER A 521 2.41 39.46 -23.04
C SER A 521 1.67 40.75 -22.64
N LYS A 522 1.10 41.47 -23.63
CA LYS A 522 0.40 42.75 -23.42
C LYS A 522 -0.76 42.63 -22.41
N ASP A 523 -1.05 43.69 -21.69
CA ASP A 523 -2.23 43.84 -20.83
C ASP A 523 -2.45 42.68 -19.82
N LEU A 524 -1.39 42.29 -19.11
CA LEU A 524 -1.35 41.15 -18.18
C LEU A 524 -1.57 39.79 -18.87
N GLY A 525 -1.55 39.77 -20.19
CA GLY A 525 -1.67 38.53 -20.95
C GLY A 525 -0.43 37.64 -20.85
N ARG A 526 -0.59 36.40 -21.26
CA ARG A 526 0.47 35.40 -21.27
C ARG A 526 0.32 34.49 -22.48
N TYR A 527 1.40 33.83 -22.86
CA TYR A 527 1.36 32.84 -23.93
C TYR A 527 2.38 31.74 -23.70
N SER A 528 2.09 30.56 -24.22
CA SER A 528 3.03 29.45 -24.31
C SER A 528 3.14 28.99 -25.76
N LYS A 529 4.35 28.58 -26.16
CA LYS A 529 4.63 28.06 -27.50
C LYS A 529 4.60 26.54 -27.49
N PHE A 530 4.06 25.97 -28.55
CA PHE A 530 3.98 24.55 -28.81
C PHE A 530 4.51 24.22 -30.21
N GLU A 531 4.74 22.94 -30.51
CA GLU A 531 5.25 22.52 -31.83
C GLU A 531 4.35 22.96 -32.98
N GLY A 532 3.04 22.95 -32.81
CA GLY A 532 2.04 23.24 -33.84
C GLY A 532 1.33 24.59 -33.70
N GLY A 533 1.82 25.51 -32.87
CA GLY A 533 1.21 26.83 -32.64
C GLY A 533 1.45 27.37 -31.25
N ASN A 534 0.68 28.33 -30.82
CA ASN A 534 0.78 28.93 -29.50
C ASN A 534 -0.61 28.99 -28.85
N ILE A 535 -0.68 29.00 -27.51
CA ILE A 535 -1.88 29.37 -26.77
C ILE A 535 -1.63 30.73 -26.14
N TYR A 536 -2.54 31.67 -26.40
CA TYR A 536 -2.53 33.01 -25.85
C TYR A 536 -3.66 33.15 -24.83
N TRP A 537 -3.38 33.79 -23.71
CA TRP A 537 -4.37 34.12 -22.69
C TRP A 537 -4.35 35.60 -22.34
N SER A 538 -5.51 36.16 -22.15
CA SER A 538 -5.66 37.46 -21.46
C SER A 538 -6.87 37.45 -20.53
N PRO A 539 -6.93 38.36 -19.52
CA PRO A 539 -8.07 38.44 -18.61
C PRO A 539 -9.42 38.72 -19.32
N LEU A 540 -9.38 39.35 -20.48
CA LEU A 540 -10.58 39.74 -21.25
C LEU A 540 -10.99 38.70 -22.29
N SER A 541 -10.04 38.01 -22.91
CA SER A 541 -10.33 37.06 -24.02
C SER A 541 -10.42 35.61 -23.56
N GLY A 542 -9.86 35.25 -22.40
CA GLY A 542 -9.62 33.85 -22.04
C GLY A 542 -8.42 33.26 -22.79
N ALA A 543 -8.27 31.92 -22.77
CA ALA A 543 -7.17 31.19 -23.40
C ALA A 543 -7.62 30.61 -24.74
N TRP A 544 -6.88 30.90 -25.83
CA TRP A 544 -7.19 30.43 -27.17
C TRP A 544 -5.93 30.04 -27.93
N PRO A 545 -5.95 28.94 -28.69
CA PRO A 545 -4.84 28.56 -29.55
C PRO A 545 -4.84 29.35 -30.84
N VAL A 546 -3.66 29.67 -31.35
CA VAL A 546 -3.46 30.07 -32.74
C VAL A 546 -2.47 29.09 -33.35
N ARG A 547 -2.92 28.31 -34.32
CA ARG A 547 -2.10 27.26 -34.93
C ARG A 547 -1.08 27.83 -35.89
N SER A 548 0.06 27.17 -36.04
CA SER A 548 1.03 27.46 -37.06
C SER A 548 0.40 27.32 -38.45
N GLY A 549 0.52 28.36 -39.27
CA GLY A 549 -0.05 28.39 -40.62
C GLY A 549 -0.59 29.78 -41.01
N PRO A 550 -1.41 29.87 -42.07
CA PRO A 550 -1.80 31.13 -42.66
C PRO A 550 -2.45 32.15 -41.73
N ILE A 551 -3.23 31.69 -40.74
CA ILE A 551 -3.83 32.60 -39.73
C ILE A 551 -2.74 33.21 -38.84
N MET A 552 -1.84 32.37 -38.27
CA MET A 552 -0.71 32.85 -37.46
C MET A 552 0.21 33.77 -38.24
N ASP A 553 0.51 33.43 -39.49
CA ASP A 553 1.38 34.19 -40.36
C ASP A 553 0.78 35.59 -40.63
N MET A 554 -0.51 35.65 -40.96
CA MET A 554 -1.20 36.91 -41.20
C MET A 554 -1.34 37.73 -39.92
N TRP A 555 -1.63 37.08 -38.77
CA TRP A 555 -1.70 37.76 -37.48
C TRP A 555 -0.33 38.33 -37.05
N SER A 556 0.75 37.68 -37.41
CA SER A 556 2.11 38.20 -37.23
C SER A 556 2.37 39.47 -38.00
N VAL A 557 1.91 39.53 -39.27
CA VAL A 557 2.03 40.73 -40.12
C VAL A 557 1.31 41.95 -39.54
N VAL A 558 0.18 41.71 -38.86
CA VAL A 558 -0.58 42.82 -38.23
C VAL A 558 -0.18 43.08 -36.78
N GLY A 559 0.87 42.43 -36.26
CA GLY A 559 1.53 42.75 -34.98
C GLY A 559 1.11 41.90 -33.80
N TYR A 560 0.58 40.70 -34.05
CA TYR A 560 0.10 39.78 -33.02
C TYR A 560 -0.92 40.45 -32.06
N GLU A 561 -0.89 40.13 -30.78
CA GLU A 561 -1.73 40.70 -29.74
C GLU A 561 -1.46 42.21 -29.53
N ASN A 562 -0.29 42.71 -29.93
CA ASN A 562 0.06 44.12 -29.88
C ASN A 562 -0.49 44.93 -31.06
N GLY A 563 -0.91 44.24 -32.11
CA GLY A 563 -1.46 44.82 -33.32
C GLY A 563 -2.95 45.20 -33.21
N ARG A 564 -3.52 45.59 -34.34
CA ARG A 564 -4.90 46.09 -34.39
C ARG A 564 -5.98 45.06 -34.08
N LEU A 565 -5.68 43.76 -34.21
CA LEU A 565 -6.65 42.71 -33.92
C LEU A 565 -6.73 42.31 -32.45
N GLY A 566 -5.68 42.59 -31.65
CA GLY A 566 -5.61 42.15 -30.26
C GLY A 566 -5.51 40.62 -30.10
N TYR A 567 -5.92 40.11 -28.96
CA TYR A 567 -5.88 38.67 -28.63
C TYR A 567 -6.91 37.83 -29.40
N PRO A 568 -6.63 36.53 -29.63
CA PRO A 568 -7.63 35.61 -30.15
C PRO A 568 -8.80 35.46 -29.15
N THR A 569 -10.02 35.26 -29.68
CA THR A 569 -11.27 35.10 -28.91
C THR A 569 -12.06 33.85 -29.31
N SER A 570 -11.54 33.03 -30.19
CA SER A 570 -12.11 31.72 -30.56
C SER A 570 -11.01 30.75 -30.98
N ASP A 571 -11.35 29.48 -31.03
CA ASP A 571 -10.62 28.47 -31.83
C ASP A 571 -10.78 28.79 -33.32
N GLU A 572 -9.95 28.19 -34.18
CA GLU A 572 -10.23 28.15 -35.60
C GLU A 572 -11.47 27.29 -35.87
N PHE A 573 -12.36 27.80 -36.73
CA PHE A 573 -13.56 27.07 -37.15
C PHE A 573 -13.80 27.15 -38.67
N ALA A 574 -14.53 26.19 -39.19
CA ALA A 574 -14.85 26.12 -40.60
C ALA A 574 -15.86 27.19 -41.00
N VAL A 575 -15.64 27.83 -42.15
CA VAL A 575 -16.57 28.73 -42.83
C VAL A 575 -16.69 28.31 -44.32
N PRO A 576 -17.73 28.78 -45.03
CA PRO A 576 -17.84 28.44 -46.45
C PRO A 576 -16.57 28.82 -47.25
N GLY A 577 -15.93 27.79 -47.82
CA GLY A 577 -14.72 27.97 -48.60
C GLY A 577 -13.42 28.09 -47.83
N GLY A 578 -13.41 27.83 -46.51
CA GLY A 578 -12.18 27.95 -45.74
C GLY A 578 -12.33 27.83 -44.21
N ILE A 579 -11.44 28.52 -43.48
CA ILE A 579 -11.42 28.59 -42.03
C ILE A 579 -11.39 30.02 -41.56
N GLN A 580 -11.86 30.28 -40.33
CA GLN A 580 -11.85 31.59 -39.67
C GLN A 580 -11.40 31.45 -38.22
N GLN A 581 -10.73 32.50 -37.74
CA GLN A 581 -10.48 32.70 -36.30
C GLN A 581 -10.82 34.16 -35.92
N ASN A 582 -11.51 34.33 -34.79
CA ASN A 582 -11.89 35.63 -34.26
C ASN A 582 -10.84 36.17 -33.28
N PHE A 583 -10.71 37.47 -33.26
CA PHE A 583 -9.85 38.26 -32.39
C PHE A 583 -10.68 39.39 -31.73
N GLN A 584 -10.10 40.13 -30.79
CA GLN A 584 -10.81 41.14 -30.02
C GLN A 584 -11.49 42.23 -30.88
N THR A 585 -10.87 42.62 -31.99
CA THR A 585 -11.32 43.73 -32.84
C THR A 585 -11.51 43.34 -34.30
N GLY A 586 -11.70 42.04 -34.59
CA GLY A 586 -11.92 41.54 -35.93
C GLY A 586 -11.68 40.05 -36.06
N PHE A 587 -11.43 39.60 -37.28
CA PHE A 587 -11.17 38.16 -37.55
C PHE A 587 -10.26 37.99 -38.76
N ILE A 588 -9.65 36.83 -38.88
CA ILE A 588 -8.88 36.38 -40.04
C ILE A 588 -9.62 35.22 -40.68
N THR A 589 -9.84 35.28 -41.98
CA THR A 589 -10.31 34.15 -42.82
C THR A 589 -9.20 33.67 -43.70
N VAL A 590 -9.18 32.35 -43.96
CA VAL A 590 -8.32 31.74 -44.98
C VAL A 590 -9.20 31.03 -46.01
N ARG A 591 -9.21 31.49 -47.26
CA ARG A 591 -9.95 30.91 -48.36
C ARG A 591 -8.97 30.60 -49.48
N ASP A 592 -9.03 29.40 -50.06
CA ASP A 592 -8.11 28.96 -51.10
C ASP A 592 -6.62 29.17 -50.74
N GLY A 593 -6.28 28.97 -49.43
CA GLY A 593 -4.94 29.15 -48.89
C GLY A 593 -4.52 30.65 -48.72
N LYS A 594 -5.38 31.61 -49.01
CA LYS A 594 -5.10 33.05 -48.89
C LYS A 594 -5.73 33.61 -47.61
N PRO A 595 -4.91 34.14 -46.69
CA PRO A 595 -5.43 34.80 -45.47
C PRO A 595 -5.87 36.22 -45.76
N GLU A 596 -7.01 36.62 -45.21
CA GLU A 596 -7.54 37.99 -45.27
C GLU A 596 -7.92 38.48 -43.88
N VAL A 597 -7.57 39.74 -43.56
CA VAL A 597 -7.87 40.41 -42.28
C VAL A 597 -9.13 41.25 -42.41
N HIS A 598 -10.09 40.96 -41.55
CA HIS A 598 -11.32 41.73 -41.44
C HIS A 598 -11.32 42.43 -40.05
N GLY A 599 -11.30 43.74 -40.01
CA GLY A 599 -11.34 44.55 -38.78
C GLY A 599 -12.65 45.30 -38.68
N ILE A 600 -13.01 45.60 -37.42
CA ILE A 600 -14.05 46.60 -37.13
C ILE A 600 -13.43 47.98 -37.22
#